data_9c7bdd9151dfd4b76eeef2d7cf9b69b7
#
_entry.id   9c7bdd9151dfd4b76eeef2d7cf9b69b7
#
_cell.length_a   1.000
_cell.length_b   1.000
_cell.length_c   1.000
_cell.angle_alpha   90.00
_cell.angle_beta   90.00
_cell.angle_gamma   90.00
#
_symmetry.space_group_name_H-M   'P 1'
#
loop_
_entity.id
_entity.type
_entity.pdbx_description
1 polymer ?
#
loop_
_entity_poly.entity_id
_entity_poly.type
_entity_poly.pdbx_seq_one_letter_code
_entity_poly.pdbx_strand_id
1 'polypeptide(L)'
;RGRVVVMGMGKSGHIGGKIAATLASTGTPAFFVHPAEAAHGDLGMVCDGDAVLALSNSGESDEIIALLPALKRKNIVLLAVTSNPQSTLARHADIHITAAVSREACPLGLAPTSSTTAVLALGDALAVALLNARSFTRGDFALSHPAGSLGRRLLLTVADVMHSGDALPAVAEGTPLKTAVVAMSEKSLGMLAVIDQEGSLKGIFTDGDLRRLFQQQRDFSGLTAQAVMGAQPKTITPNRLATEALKTMQQNRVNGLPVCDEAGRL
;
A
#
# COMPACT_ATOMS: atom_id res chain seq x y z
N ARG A 1 -4.94 -20.67 -11.46
CA ARG A 1 -5.47 -19.31 -11.28
C ARG A 1 -5.03 -18.50 -12.50
N GLY A 2 -5.98 -18.16 -13.40
CA GLY A 2 -5.71 -17.40 -14.63
C GLY A 2 -5.46 -15.92 -14.35
N ARG A 3 -4.90 -15.24 -15.33
CA ARG A 3 -4.65 -13.79 -15.35
C ARG A 3 -5.67 -13.12 -16.27
N VAL A 4 -5.80 -11.81 -16.17
CA VAL A 4 -6.58 -11.03 -17.16
C VAL A 4 -5.60 -10.41 -18.16
N VAL A 5 -5.72 -10.77 -19.42
CA VAL A 5 -4.95 -10.20 -20.53
C VAL A 5 -5.83 -9.17 -21.23
N VAL A 6 -5.45 -7.89 -21.16
CA VAL A 6 -6.23 -6.81 -21.78
C VAL A 6 -5.64 -6.49 -23.15
N MET A 7 -6.49 -6.36 -24.16
CA MET A 7 -6.10 -6.06 -25.56
C MET A 7 -6.91 -4.87 -26.09
N GLY A 8 -6.30 -4.06 -26.94
CA GLY A 8 -6.97 -2.93 -27.61
C GLY A 8 -6.03 -2.18 -28.53
N MET A 9 -6.58 -1.55 -29.57
CA MET A 9 -5.83 -0.74 -30.52
C MET A 9 -5.97 0.74 -30.25
N GLY A 10 -4.95 1.52 -30.55
CA GLY A 10 -4.96 2.99 -30.47
C GLY A 10 -5.42 3.50 -29.11
N LYS A 11 -6.47 4.34 -29.06
CA LYS A 11 -7.01 4.88 -27.81
C LYS A 11 -7.57 3.78 -26.89
N SER A 12 -8.20 2.74 -27.44
CA SER A 12 -8.62 1.57 -26.65
C SER A 12 -7.44 0.82 -26.04
N GLY A 13 -6.30 0.80 -26.71
CA GLY A 13 -5.06 0.23 -26.15
C GLY A 13 -4.53 1.01 -24.94
N HIS A 14 -4.53 2.35 -24.99
CA HIS A 14 -4.13 3.18 -23.84
C HIS A 14 -5.07 2.97 -22.64
N ILE A 15 -6.38 2.92 -22.89
CA ILE A 15 -7.38 2.58 -21.86
C ILE A 15 -7.15 1.17 -21.32
N GLY A 16 -6.89 0.20 -22.23
CA GLY A 16 -6.59 -1.19 -21.87
C GLY A 16 -5.37 -1.33 -20.96
N GLY A 17 -4.30 -0.59 -21.25
CA GLY A 17 -3.12 -0.53 -20.37
C GLY A 17 -3.45 -0.01 -18.97
N LYS A 18 -4.28 1.04 -18.88
CA LYS A 18 -4.74 1.56 -17.58
C LYS A 18 -5.60 0.54 -16.83
N ILE A 19 -6.53 -0.11 -17.50
CA ILE A 19 -7.39 -1.14 -16.89
C ILE A 19 -6.54 -2.30 -16.37
N ALA A 20 -5.58 -2.80 -17.15
CA ALA A 20 -4.66 -3.85 -16.72
C ALA A 20 -3.87 -3.44 -15.46
N ALA A 21 -3.35 -2.21 -15.44
CA ALA A 21 -2.64 -1.69 -14.27
C ALA A 21 -3.54 -1.58 -13.03
N THR A 22 -4.78 -1.13 -13.19
CA THR A 22 -5.76 -1.04 -12.09
C THR A 22 -6.09 -2.44 -11.54
N LEU A 23 -6.38 -3.41 -12.42
CA LEU A 23 -6.63 -4.79 -12.02
C LEU A 23 -5.45 -5.38 -11.24
N ALA A 24 -4.23 -5.22 -11.74
CA ALA A 24 -3.03 -5.71 -11.08
C ALA A 24 -2.83 -5.08 -9.69
N SER A 25 -3.03 -3.77 -9.59
CA SER A 25 -2.88 -3.03 -8.33
C SER A 25 -3.98 -3.31 -7.31
N THR A 26 -5.11 -3.87 -7.75
CA THR A 26 -6.27 -4.23 -6.90
C THR A 26 -6.43 -5.75 -6.70
N GLY A 27 -5.35 -6.52 -6.89
CA GLY A 27 -5.28 -7.94 -6.53
C GLY A 27 -5.73 -8.92 -7.61
N THR A 28 -6.02 -8.45 -8.83
CA THR A 28 -6.27 -9.31 -9.99
C THR A 28 -5.05 -9.29 -10.91
N PRO A 29 -4.26 -10.37 -11.01
CA PRO A 29 -3.12 -10.40 -11.91
C PRO A 29 -3.55 -10.10 -13.34
N ALA A 30 -3.01 -9.02 -13.91
CA ALA A 30 -3.38 -8.56 -15.24
C ALA A 30 -2.21 -7.86 -15.94
N PHE A 31 -2.20 -7.89 -17.26
CA PHE A 31 -1.25 -7.18 -18.11
C PHE A 31 -1.88 -6.84 -19.46
N PHE A 32 -1.29 -5.90 -20.15
CA PHE A 32 -1.72 -5.48 -21.48
C PHE A 32 -0.87 -6.13 -22.55
N VAL A 33 -1.52 -6.61 -23.62
CA VAL A 33 -0.85 -7.10 -24.84
C VAL A 33 -1.40 -6.33 -26.04
N HIS A 34 -0.52 -5.73 -26.82
CA HIS A 34 -0.91 -5.01 -28.01
C HIS A 34 -1.31 -6.02 -29.11
N PRO A 35 -2.50 -5.90 -29.74
CA PRO A 35 -2.97 -6.87 -30.74
C PRO A 35 -2.03 -7.10 -31.92
N ALA A 36 -1.38 -6.05 -32.40
CA ALA A 36 -0.39 -6.19 -33.48
C ALA A 36 0.83 -7.03 -33.06
N GLU A 37 1.36 -6.80 -31.85
CA GLU A 37 2.47 -7.60 -31.31
C GLU A 37 2.04 -9.05 -31.03
N ALA A 38 0.78 -9.23 -30.56
CA ALA A 38 0.19 -10.55 -30.38
C ALA A 38 0.19 -11.36 -31.68
N ALA A 39 -0.13 -10.72 -32.82
CA ALA A 39 -0.10 -11.36 -34.13
C ALA A 39 1.33 -11.79 -34.57
N HIS A 40 2.37 -11.22 -33.97
CA HIS A 40 3.77 -11.49 -34.29
C HIS A 40 4.54 -12.26 -33.22
N GLY A 41 3.84 -12.86 -32.23
CA GLY A 41 4.45 -13.75 -31.25
C GLY A 41 3.97 -13.56 -29.81
N ASP A 42 3.60 -12.35 -29.40
CA ASP A 42 3.19 -12.05 -28.01
C ASP A 42 1.89 -12.76 -27.61
N LEU A 43 1.15 -13.35 -28.55
CA LEU A 43 0.04 -14.25 -28.23
C LEU A 43 0.50 -15.46 -27.38
N GLY A 44 1.80 -15.78 -27.40
CA GLY A 44 2.42 -16.76 -26.51
C GLY A 44 2.33 -16.41 -25.01
N MET A 45 2.14 -15.14 -24.69
CA MET A 45 1.92 -14.69 -23.31
C MET A 45 0.55 -15.10 -22.74
N VAL A 46 -0.42 -15.39 -23.61
CA VAL A 46 -1.77 -15.85 -23.21
C VAL A 46 -1.74 -17.36 -22.99
N CYS A 47 -2.04 -17.78 -21.77
CA CYS A 47 -2.02 -19.19 -21.36
C CYS A 47 -3.41 -19.72 -21.12
N ASP A 48 -3.55 -21.05 -21.10
CA ASP A 48 -4.79 -21.71 -20.73
C ASP A 48 -5.24 -21.30 -19.32
N GLY A 49 -6.54 -21.03 -19.18
CA GLY A 49 -7.11 -20.54 -17.92
C GLY A 49 -7.01 -19.02 -17.72
N ASP A 50 -6.38 -18.28 -18.62
CA ASP A 50 -6.45 -16.81 -18.63
C ASP A 50 -7.82 -16.33 -19.12
N ALA A 51 -8.18 -15.09 -18.79
CA ALA A 51 -9.29 -14.36 -19.38
C ALA A 51 -8.74 -13.24 -20.28
N VAL A 52 -9.24 -13.15 -21.51
CA VAL A 52 -8.87 -12.06 -22.43
C VAL A 52 -9.97 -11.01 -22.43
N LEU A 53 -9.63 -9.77 -22.11
CA LEU A 53 -10.53 -8.60 -22.19
C LEU A 53 -10.16 -7.79 -23.43
N ALA A 54 -10.92 -7.94 -24.50
CA ALA A 54 -10.72 -7.24 -25.76
C ALA A 54 -11.56 -5.95 -25.83
N LEU A 55 -10.91 -4.82 -26.05
CA LEU A 55 -11.52 -3.49 -26.12
C LEU A 55 -11.50 -2.98 -27.56
N SER A 56 -12.67 -2.80 -28.15
CA SER A 56 -12.82 -2.21 -29.49
C SER A 56 -14.15 -1.49 -29.59
N ASN A 57 -14.16 -0.17 -29.78
CA ASN A 57 -15.41 0.57 -29.86
C ASN A 57 -16.32 0.06 -30.98
N SER A 58 -15.80 -0.12 -32.20
CA SER A 58 -16.55 -0.69 -33.30
C SER A 58 -16.81 -2.21 -33.18
N GLY A 59 -15.88 -2.91 -32.50
CA GLY A 59 -15.82 -4.37 -32.46
C GLY A 59 -15.37 -5.01 -33.79
N GLU A 60 -14.78 -4.19 -34.66
CA GLU A 60 -14.34 -4.60 -36.02
C GLU A 60 -12.87 -4.21 -36.27
N SER A 61 -12.05 -4.10 -35.25
CA SER A 61 -10.59 -3.84 -35.40
C SER A 61 -9.92 -5.05 -36.02
N ASP A 62 -9.34 -4.90 -37.21
CA ASP A 62 -8.77 -6.01 -38.00
C ASP A 62 -7.71 -6.79 -37.21
N GLU A 63 -6.88 -6.10 -36.44
CA GLU A 63 -5.81 -6.71 -35.63
C GLU A 63 -6.36 -7.61 -34.51
N ILE A 64 -7.51 -7.25 -33.92
CA ILE A 64 -8.18 -8.08 -32.90
C ILE A 64 -8.91 -9.24 -33.55
N ILE A 65 -9.63 -8.95 -34.66
CA ILE A 65 -10.39 -9.98 -35.41
C ILE A 65 -9.46 -11.09 -35.90
N ALA A 66 -8.27 -10.72 -36.42
CA ALA A 66 -7.28 -11.69 -36.90
C ALA A 66 -6.77 -12.65 -35.79
N LEU A 67 -6.85 -12.26 -34.54
CA LEU A 67 -6.45 -13.11 -33.41
C LEU A 67 -7.52 -14.09 -32.96
N LEU A 68 -8.80 -13.85 -33.29
CA LEU A 68 -9.95 -14.66 -32.80
C LEU A 68 -9.78 -16.16 -33.04
N PRO A 69 -9.34 -16.63 -34.25
CA PRO A 69 -9.16 -18.06 -34.47
C PRO A 69 -8.10 -18.70 -33.56
N ALA A 70 -7.04 -17.96 -33.27
CA ALA A 70 -5.98 -18.44 -32.39
C ALA A 70 -6.39 -18.41 -30.91
N LEU A 71 -7.10 -17.36 -30.47
CA LEU A 71 -7.65 -17.25 -29.12
C LEU A 71 -8.67 -18.37 -28.83
N LYS A 72 -9.56 -18.65 -29.78
CA LYS A 72 -10.57 -19.74 -29.66
C LYS A 72 -9.97 -21.14 -29.55
N ARG A 73 -8.72 -21.36 -29.95
CA ARG A 73 -8.01 -22.64 -29.78
C ARG A 73 -7.39 -22.79 -28.37
N LYS A 74 -7.30 -21.71 -27.61
CA LYS A 74 -6.83 -21.73 -26.23
C LYS A 74 -8.00 -21.92 -25.28
N ASN A 75 -7.75 -22.56 -24.16
CA ASN A 75 -8.75 -22.70 -23.08
C ASN A 75 -8.81 -21.41 -22.24
N ILE A 76 -9.36 -20.35 -22.84
CA ILE A 76 -9.50 -19.01 -22.24
C ILE A 76 -10.97 -18.57 -22.28
N VAL A 77 -11.31 -17.58 -21.47
CA VAL A 77 -12.59 -16.87 -21.54
C VAL A 77 -12.35 -15.55 -22.27
N LEU A 78 -13.05 -15.33 -23.40
CA LEU A 78 -12.98 -14.08 -24.16
C LEU A 78 -14.11 -13.13 -23.75
N LEU A 79 -13.76 -12.02 -23.14
CA LEU A 79 -14.65 -10.90 -22.85
C LEU A 79 -14.45 -9.81 -23.90
N ALA A 80 -15.53 -9.29 -24.46
CA ALA A 80 -15.50 -8.17 -25.38
C ALA A 80 -16.22 -6.95 -24.80
N VAL A 81 -15.60 -5.78 -24.93
CA VAL A 81 -16.24 -4.49 -24.66
C VAL A 81 -16.31 -3.71 -25.96
N THR A 82 -17.52 -3.51 -26.46
CA THR A 82 -17.78 -2.79 -27.73
C THR A 82 -19.00 -1.88 -27.61
N SER A 83 -19.19 -0.97 -28.56
CA SER A 83 -20.43 -0.19 -28.66
C SER A 83 -21.53 -0.94 -29.45
N ASN A 84 -21.14 -1.96 -30.23
CA ASN A 84 -22.08 -2.69 -31.13
C ASN A 84 -22.16 -4.18 -30.76
N PRO A 85 -23.29 -4.64 -30.19
CA PRO A 85 -23.49 -6.06 -29.84
C PRO A 85 -23.53 -6.98 -31.04
N GLN A 86 -23.72 -6.44 -32.25
CA GLN A 86 -23.75 -7.22 -33.51
C GLN A 86 -22.38 -7.27 -34.19
N SER A 87 -21.35 -6.69 -33.59
CA SER A 87 -19.99 -6.70 -34.14
C SER A 87 -19.39 -8.10 -34.17
N THR A 88 -18.39 -8.29 -35.02
CA THR A 88 -17.69 -9.56 -35.15
C THR A 88 -17.05 -9.97 -33.82
N LEU A 89 -16.38 -9.03 -33.11
CA LEU A 89 -15.78 -9.30 -31.80
C LEU A 89 -16.85 -9.71 -30.77
N ALA A 90 -17.98 -8.98 -30.70
CA ALA A 90 -19.05 -9.28 -29.74
C ALA A 90 -19.65 -10.67 -29.96
N ARG A 91 -19.92 -11.07 -31.24
CA ARG A 91 -20.46 -12.38 -31.57
C ARG A 91 -19.50 -13.55 -31.28
N HIS A 92 -18.19 -13.29 -31.28
CA HIS A 92 -17.19 -14.32 -30.98
C HIS A 92 -16.82 -14.39 -29.51
N ALA A 93 -17.17 -13.38 -28.71
CA ALA A 93 -16.89 -13.35 -27.27
C ALA A 93 -17.79 -14.34 -26.50
N ASP A 94 -17.25 -14.90 -25.42
CA ASP A 94 -18.03 -15.70 -24.48
C ASP A 94 -18.90 -14.79 -23.60
N ILE A 95 -18.42 -13.57 -23.35
CA ILE A 95 -19.14 -12.52 -22.61
C ILE A 95 -18.96 -11.19 -23.35
N HIS A 96 -20.08 -10.53 -23.66
CA HIS A 96 -20.07 -9.19 -24.24
C HIS A 96 -20.64 -8.15 -23.28
N ILE A 97 -19.95 -7.01 -23.16
CA ILE A 97 -20.40 -5.85 -22.40
C ILE A 97 -20.52 -4.67 -23.34
N THR A 98 -21.71 -4.10 -23.42
CA THR A 98 -21.98 -2.93 -24.27
C THR A 98 -21.50 -1.66 -23.57
N ALA A 99 -20.58 -0.90 -24.20
CA ALA A 99 -20.10 0.41 -23.76
C ALA A 99 -20.44 1.51 -24.80
N ALA A 100 -21.70 1.50 -25.27
CA ALA A 100 -22.18 2.46 -26.23
C ALA A 100 -22.37 3.85 -25.59
N VAL A 101 -22.04 4.90 -26.32
CA VAL A 101 -22.31 6.30 -25.96
C VAL A 101 -23.17 6.95 -27.04
N SER A 102 -24.00 7.91 -26.68
CA SER A 102 -24.88 8.60 -27.62
C SER A 102 -24.11 9.44 -28.66
N ARG A 103 -23.00 10.05 -28.24
CA ARG A 103 -22.10 10.84 -29.08
C ARG A 103 -20.74 11.02 -28.43
N GLU A 104 -19.74 11.30 -29.25
CA GLU A 104 -18.45 11.78 -28.77
C GLU A 104 -18.54 13.25 -28.33
N ALA A 105 -17.74 13.65 -27.32
CA ALA A 105 -17.65 15.05 -26.89
C ALA A 105 -16.90 15.93 -27.89
N CYS A 106 -16.15 15.33 -28.81
CA CYS A 106 -15.48 16.04 -29.90
C CYS A 106 -16.51 16.71 -30.81
N PRO A 107 -16.41 18.02 -31.10
CA PRO A 107 -17.34 18.75 -31.98
C PRO A 107 -17.46 18.13 -33.39
N LEU A 108 -16.39 17.51 -33.87
CA LEU A 108 -16.35 16.83 -35.16
C LEU A 108 -16.88 15.39 -35.10
N GLY A 109 -17.14 14.86 -33.91
CA GLY A 109 -17.58 13.45 -33.71
C GLY A 109 -16.50 12.40 -34.04
N LEU A 110 -15.23 12.82 -34.24
CA LEU A 110 -14.16 11.95 -34.74
C LEU A 110 -13.21 11.45 -33.63
N ALA A 111 -12.88 12.32 -32.67
CA ALA A 111 -11.93 11.95 -31.61
C ALA A 111 -12.64 11.12 -30.52
N PRO A 112 -12.15 9.91 -30.20
CA PRO A 112 -12.67 9.11 -29.10
C PRO A 112 -12.49 9.84 -27.78
N THR A 113 -13.58 10.17 -27.13
CA THR A 113 -13.64 10.95 -25.87
C THR A 113 -14.66 10.35 -24.91
N SER A 114 -15.96 10.51 -25.17
CA SER A 114 -17.03 9.90 -24.34
C SER A 114 -16.92 8.38 -24.33
N SER A 115 -16.67 7.76 -25.48
CA SER A 115 -16.51 6.29 -25.59
C SER A 115 -15.33 5.77 -24.76
N THR A 116 -14.17 6.42 -24.84
CA THR A 116 -12.99 6.02 -24.07
C THR A 116 -13.18 6.24 -22.58
N THR A 117 -13.87 7.32 -22.18
CA THR A 117 -14.21 7.58 -20.77
C THR A 117 -15.19 6.52 -20.23
N ALA A 118 -16.20 6.13 -21.00
CA ALA A 118 -17.15 5.10 -20.62
C ALA A 118 -16.45 3.73 -20.41
N VAL A 119 -15.58 3.33 -21.35
CA VAL A 119 -14.78 2.09 -21.22
C VAL A 119 -13.84 2.15 -20.04
N LEU A 120 -13.21 3.30 -19.77
CA LEU A 120 -12.35 3.48 -18.59
C LEU A 120 -13.14 3.28 -17.30
N ALA A 121 -14.28 3.96 -17.15
CA ALA A 121 -15.16 3.83 -15.98
C ALA A 121 -15.66 2.40 -15.78
N LEU A 122 -16.04 1.71 -16.87
CA LEU A 122 -16.43 0.31 -16.84
C LEU A 122 -15.29 -0.59 -16.36
N GLY A 123 -14.06 -0.36 -16.85
CA GLY A 123 -12.89 -1.11 -16.43
C GLY A 123 -12.57 -0.93 -14.95
N ASP A 124 -12.72 0.30 -14.42
CA ASP A 124 -12.56 0.57 -13.00
C ASP A 124 -13.66 -0.09 -12.16
N ALA A 125 -14.92 -0.07 -12.63
CA ALA A 125 -16.01 -0.76 -11.97
C ALA A 125 -15.77 -2.28 -11.91
N LEU A 126 -15.25 -2.89 -13.01
CA LEU A 126 -14.87 -4.30 -13.04
C LEU A 126 -13.73 -4.59 -12.04
N ALA A 127 -12.71 -3.74 -11.97
CA ALA A 127 -11.61 -3.91 -11.04
C ALA A 127 -12.08 -3.84 -9.58
N VAL A 128 -12.98 -2.90 -9.24
CA VAL A 128 -13.58 -2.77 -7.90
C VAL A 128 -14.48 -3.96 -7.57
N ALA A 129 -15.26 -4.45 -8.52
CA ALA A 129 -16.10 -5.64 -8.32
C ALA A 129 -15.24 -6.87 -8.02
N LEU A 130 -14.14 -7.07 -8.75
CA LEU A 130 -13.20 -8.17 -8.52
C LEU A 130 -12.42 -8.01 -7.21
N LEU A 131 -12.04 -6.79 -6.82
CA LEU A 131 -11.44 -6.48 -5.52
C LEU A 131 -12.36 -6.96 -4.38
N ASN A 132 -13.65 -6.63 -4.45
CA ASN A 132 -14.65 -7.06 -3.46
C ASN A 132 -14.82 -8.58 -3.46
N ALA A 133 -14.96 -9.19 -4.63
CA ALA A 133 -15.14 -10.65 -4.77
C ALA A 133 -13.93 -11.45 -4.26
N ARG A 134 -12.73 -10.85 -4.26
CA ARG A 134 -11.50 -11.46 -3.76
C ARG A 134 -11.20 -11.12 -2.31
N SER A 135 -12.05 -10.34 -1.65
CA SER A 135 -11.81 -9.83 -0.28
C SER A 135 -10.45 -9.16 -0.12
N PHE A 136 -10.02 -8.40 -1.15
CA PHE A 136 -8.73 -7.71 -1.17
C PHE A 136 -8.68 -6.62 -0.09
N THR A 137 -7.65 -6.66 0.75
CA THR A 137 -7.53 -5.83 1.94
C THR A 137 -6.61 -4.62 1.73
N ARG A 138 -6.60 -3.72 2.71
CA ARG A 138 -5.61 -2.62 2.77
C ARG A 138 -4.18 -3.14 2.88
N GLY A 139 -3.98 -4.26 3.56
CA GLY A 139 -2.67 -4.92 3.68
C GLY A 139 -2.18 -5.42 2.31
N ASP A 140 -3.07 -6.07 1.55
CA ASP A 140 -2.74 -6.53 0.19
C ASP A 140 -2.42 -5.35 -0.75
N PHE A 141 -3.15 -4.23 -0.59
CA PHE A 141 -2.88 -3.01 -1.35
C PHE A 141 -1.48 -2.45 -1.01
N ALA A 142 -1.10 -2.45 0.25
CA ALA A 142 0.22 -2.00 0.69
C ALA A 142 1.34 -2.84 0.08
N LEU A 143 1.18 -4.17 0.04
CA LEU A 143 2.13 -5.08 -0.61
C LEU A 143 2.28 -4.82 -2.11
N SER A 144 1.19 -4.41 -2.77
CA SER A 144 1.20 -4.04 -4.19
C SER A 144 1.83 -2.67 -4.46
N HIS A 145 1.95 -1.80 -3.44
CA HIS A 145 2.44 -0.42 -3.55
C HIS A 145 3.52 -0.08 -2.50
N PRO A 146 4.62 -0.86 -2.39
CA PRO A 146 5.56 -0.74 -1.27
C PRO A 146 6.26 0.62 -1.17
N ALA A 147 6.51 1.26 -2.30
CA ALA A 147 7.18 2.57 -2.37
C ALA A 147 6.22 3.78 -2.25
N GLY A 148 4.92 3.58 -2.36
CA GLY A 148 3.92 4.64 -2.27
C GLY A 148 3.79 5.18 -0.84
N SER A 149 3.36 6.44 -0.68
CA SER A 149 3.13 7.05 0.65
C SER A 149 2.13 6.24 1.49
N LEU A 150 1.12 5.68 0.85
CA LEU A 150 0.13 4.82 1.50
C LEU A 150 0.73 3.45 1.87
N GLY A 151 1.52 2.83 0.99
CA GLY A 151 2.21 1.56 1.25
C GLY A 151 3.16 1.68 2.44
N ARG A 152 4.02 2.69 2.45
CA ARG A 152 4.91 2.96 3.59
C ARG A 152 4.14 3.14 4.90
N ARG A 153 3.04 3.91 4.90
CA ARG A 153 2.20 4.10 6.10
C ARG A 153 1.61 2.80 6.65
N LEU A 154 1.33 1.84 5.79
CA LEU A 154 0.68 0.57 6.16
C LEU A 154 1.67 -0.55 6.46
N LEU A 155 2.93 -0.43 6.04
CA LEU A 155 3.94 -1.48 6.17
C LEU A 155 5.04 -1.15 7.17
N LEU A 156 5.35 0.15 7.41
CA LEU A 156 6.40 0.54 8.35
C LEU A 156 6.10 0.03 9.77
N THR A 157 7.01 -0.76 10.29
CA THR A 157 7.00 -1.22 11.67
C THR A 157 7.75 -0.23 12.57
N VAL A 158 7.58 -0.38 13.87
CA VAL A 158 8.35 0.38 14.86
C VAL A 158 9.84 0.08 14.71
N ALA A 159 10.22 -1.18 14.44
CA ALA A 159 11.60 -1.59 14.21
C ALA A 159 12.29 -0.83 13.06
N ASP A 160 11.53 -0.45 12.01
CA ASP A 160 12.08 0.26 10.85
C ASP A 160 12.41 1.73 11.13
N VAL A 161 11.89 2.31 12.23
CA VAL A 161 12.00 3.75 12.55
C VAL A 161 12.52 4.04 13.95
N MET A 162 12.65 3.03 14.82
CA MET A 162 13.13 3.20 16.19
C MET A 162 14.63 3.54 16.24
N HIS A 163 15.04 4.23 17.29
CA HIS A 163 16.44 4.31 17.68
C HIS A 163 16.84 3.04 18.42
N SER A 164 18.08 2.58 18.26
CA SER A 164 18.60 1.37 18.90
C SER A 164 20.08 1.47 19.23
N GLY A 165 20.59 0.55 20.04
CA GLY A 165 22.01 0.47 20.43
C GLY A 165 22.49 1.76 21.07
N ASP A 166 23.64 2.25 20.62
CA ASP A 166 24.28 3.45 21.19
C ASP A 166 23.45 4.74 21.04
N ALA A 167 22.42 4.75 20.20
CA ALA A 167 21.52 5.90 20.07
C ALA A 167 20.48 5.99 21.19
N LEU A 168 20.33 4.93 22.01
CA LEU A 168 19.35 4.92 23.11
C LEU A 168 19.85 5.73 24.31
N PRO A 169 19.05 6.67 24.81
CA PRO A 169 19.29 7.30 26.11
C PRO A 169 18.80 6.36 27.22
N ALA A 170 19.68 5.46 27.68
CA ALA A 170 19.36 4.52 28.74
C ALA A 170 20.43 4.56 29.84
N VAL A 171 19.99 4.45 31.08
CA VAL A 171 20.88 4.39 32.26
C VAL A 171 20.36 3.37 33.28
N ALA A 172 21.25 2.88 34.13
CA ALA A 172 20.88 2.03 35.25
C ALA A 172 20.14 2.83 36.36
N GLU A 173 19.27 2.12 37.12
CA GLU A 173 18.44 2.70 38.20
C GLU A 173 19.26 3.55 39.20
N GLY A 174 20.47 3.10 39.59
CA GLY A 174 21.34 3.77 40.54
C GLY A 174 22.13 4.94 39.97
N THR A 175 22.00 5.29 38.71
CA THR A 175 22.75 6.38 38.08
C THR A 175 22.41 7.72 38.73
N PRO A 176 23.40 8.52 39.15
CA PRO A 176 23.16 9.86 39.70
C PRO A 176 22.36 10.73 38.70
N LEU A 177 21.41 11.50 39.21
CA LEU A 177 20.52 12.33 38.36
C LEU A 177 21.30 13.27 37.44
N LYS A 178 22.40 13.88 37.91
CA LYS A 178 23.23 14.75 37.09
C LYS A 178 23.77 14.02 35.86
N THR A 179 24.26 12.81 36.03
CA THR A 179 24.74 11.95 34.90
C THR A 179 23.61 11.55 33.98
N ALA A 180 22.44 11.19 34.54
CA ALA A 180 21.24 10.84 33.76
C ALA A 180 20.78 12.01 32.88
N VAL A 181 20.77 13.23 33.38
CA VAL A 181 20.41 14.44 32.61
C VAL A 181 21.39 14.70 31.46
N VAL A 182 22.71 14.52 31.72
CA VAL A 182 23.72 14.64 30.64
C VAL A 182 23.45 13.61 29.54
N ALA A 183 23.26 12.33 29.90
CA ALA A 183 22.97 11.27 28.93
C ALA A 183 21.70 11.56 28.12
N MET A 184 20.64 12.08 28.73
CA MET A 184 19.42 12.48 28.04
C MET A 184 19.67 13.62 27.04
N SER A 185 20.46 14.63 27.43
CA SER A 185 20.79 15.78 26.59
C SER A 185 21.66 15.39 25.40
N GLU A 186 22.64 14.53 25.57
CA GLU A 186 23.53 14.07 24.51
C GLU A 186 22.79 13.34 23.40
N LYS A 187 21.78 12.55 23.74
CA LYS A 187 20.98 11.79 22.75
C LYS A 187 19.83 12.60 22.12
N SER A 188 19.48 13.75 22.68
CA SER A 188 18.50 14.73 22.15
C SER A 188 17.11 14.15 21.85
N LEU A 189 16.70 13.07 22.51
CA LEU A 189 15.36 12.46 22.34
C LEU A 189 14.33 12.98 23.36
N GLY A 190 14.74 13.87 24.29
CA GLY A 190 13.85 14.44 25.31
C GLY A 190 13.31 13.44 26.33
N MET A 191 13.85 12.22 26.33
CA MET A 191 13.44 11.11 27.18
C MET A 191 14.65 10.23 27.48
N LEU A 192 14.70 9.70 28.70
CA LEU A 192 15.70 8.75 29.18
C LEU A 192 15.01 7.50 29.71
N ALA A 193 15.44 6.34 29.29
CA ALA A 193 15.00 5.06 29.84
C ALA A 193 15.83 4.69 31.07
N VAL A 194 15.18 4.19 32.11
CA VAL A 194 15.83 3.65 33.31
C VAL A 194 15.64 2.13 33.30
N ILE A 195 16.77 1.41 33.31
CA ILE A 195 16.79 -0.05 33.17
C ILE A 195 17.48 -0.72 34.37
N ASP A 196 17.11 -1.97 34.62
CA ASP A 196 17.82 -2.82 35.58
C ASP A 196 19.08 -3.46 34.96
N GLN A 197 19.73 -4.33 35.75
CA GLN A 197 20.95 -5.05 35.34
C GLN A 197 20.69 -6.07 34.22
N GLU A 198 19.44 -6.52 34.04
CA GLU A 198 19.03 -7.45 32.99
C GLU A 198 18.55 -6.71 31.71
N GLY A 199 18.57 -5.38 31.70
CA GLY A 199 18.12 -4.54 30.60
C GLY A 199 16.59 -4.32 30.53
N SER A 200 15.85 -4.73 31.58
CA SER A 200 14.40 -4.51 31.63
C SER A 200 14.07 -3.08 31.99
N LEU A 201 13.08 -2.51 31.28
CA LEU A 201 12.63 -1.15 31.49
C LEU A 201 11.89 -1.01 32.83
N LYS A 202 12.40 -0.16 33.73
CA LYS A 202 11.75 0.17 35.02
C LYS A 202 10.97 1.46 34.98
N GLY A 203 11.41 2.43 34.20
CA GLY A 203 10.74 3.71 34.08
C GLY A 203 11.36 4.60 33.02
N ILE A 204 10.80 5.78 32.89
CA ILE A 204 11.36 6.84 32.02
C ILE A 204 11.47 8.15 32.79
N PHE A 205 12.41 8.98 32.39
CA PHE A 205 12.57 10.34 32.84
C PHE A 205 12.62 11.27 31.64
N THR A 206 11.81 12.33 31.62
CA THR A 206 11.62 13.20 30.46
C THR A 206 12.03 14.66 30.78
N ASP A 207 12.19 15.48 29.72
CA ASP A 207 12.38 16.94 29.86
C ASP A 207 11.25 17.59 30.68
N GLY A 208 10.03 17.05 30.57
CA GLY A 208 8.87 17.51 31.36
C GLY A 208 9.03 17.21 32.85
N ASP A 209 9.60 16.03 33.17
CA ASP A 209 9.91 15.65 34.56
C ASP A 209 11.02 16.52 35.13
N LEU A 210 12.08 16.75 34.37
CA LEU A 210 13.16 17.63 34.75
C LEU A 210 12.67 19.04 35.07
N ARG A 211 11.82 19.61 34.22
CA ARG A 211 11.21 20.94 34.47
C ARG A 211 10.36 20.96 35.74
N ARG A 212 9.60 19.91 36.00
CA ARG A 212 8.77 19.80 37.23
C ARG A 212 9.67 19.72 38.49
N LEU A 213 10.78 18.98 38.41
CA LEU A 213 11.75 18.92 39.52
C LEU A 213 12.31 20.29 39.84
N PHE A 214 12.73 21.07 38.82
CA PHE A 214 13.22 22.45 39.02
C PHE A 214 12.16 23.38 39.65
N GLN A 215 10.91 23.25 39.24
CA GLN A 215 9.80 24.04 39.81
C GLN A 215 9.54 23.72 41.28
N GLN A 216 9.86 22.51 41.76
CA GLN A 216 9.69 22.10 43.14
C GLN A 216 10.84 22.57 44.04
N GLN A 217 11.83 23.28 43.53
CA GLN A 217 13.01 23.78 44.23
C GLN A 217 13.71 22.73 45.12
N ARG A 218 13.75 21.47 44.68
CA ARG A 218 14.40 20.37 45.40
C ARG A 218 15.90 20.42 45.22
N ASP A 219 16.62 20.09 46.28
CA ASP A 219 18.03 19.75 46.16
C ASP A 219 18.18 18.45 45.36
N PHE A 220 18.96 18.49 44.32
CA PHE A 220 19.23 17.34 43.45
C PHE A 220 20.42 16.49 43.93
N SER A 221 21.08 16.90 45.01
CA SER A 221 22.22 16.19 45.57
C SER A 221 21.79 14.82 46.10
N GLY A 222 22.41 13.76 45.59
CA GLY A 222 22.13 12.38 46.01
C GLY A 222 20.92 11.73 45.37
N LEU A 223 20.20 12.41 44.47
CA LEU A 223 19.10 11.77 43.71
C LEU A 223 19.65 10.84 42.61
N THR A 224 18.99 9.70 42.45
CA THR A 224 19.25 8.75 41.36
C THR A 224 18.16 8.79 40.30
N ALA A 225 18.43 8.22 39.14
CA ALA A 225 17.44 8.07 38.05
C ALA A 225 16.17 7.36 38.53
N GLN A 226 16.28 6.31 39.33
CA GLN A 226 15.16 5.60 39.93
C GLN A 226 14.27 6.48 40.81
N ALA A 227 14.88 7.40 41.59
CA ALA A 227 14.14 8.26 42.50
C ALA A 227 13.22 9.29 41.81
N VAL A 228 13.50 9.59 40.53
CA VAL A 228 12.81 10.65 39.76
C VAL A 228 12.07 10.13 38.53
N MET A 229 12.24 8.86 38.13
CA MET A 229 11.60 8.29 36.98
C MET A 229 10.08 8.16 37.18
N GLY A 230 9.31 8.27 36.11
CA GLY A 230 7.94 7.82 36.04
C GLY A 230 7.92 6.29 35.84
N ALA A 231 7.34 5.56 36.78
CA ALA A 231 7.20 4.11 36.71
C ALA A 231 6.13 3.71 35.72
N GLN A 232 6.25 2.48 35.15
CA GLN A 232 5.28 1.87 34.22
C GLN A 232 4.95 2.75 33.02
N PRO A 233 5.94 3.18 32.24
CA PRO A 233 5.69 3.96 31.04
C PRO A 233 4.90 3.14 30.01
N LYS A 234 4.18 3.85 29.14
CA LYS A 234 3.58 3.19 27.98
C LYS A 234 4.69 2.75 27.04
N THR A 235 4.66 1.49 26.64
CA THR A 235 5.64 0.87 25.74
C THR A 235 4.97 0.37 24.47
N ILE A 236 5.78 0.02 23.48
CA ILE A 236 5.33 -0.67 22.26
C ILE A 236 6.36 -1.73 21.88
N THR A 237 5.96 -2.75 21.14
CA THR A 237 6.88 -3.77 20.64
C THR A 237 7.38 -3.43 19.22
N PRO A 238 8.60 -3.88 18.82
CA PRO A 238 9.20 -3.53 17.54
C PRO A 238 8.41 -4.01 16.32
N ASN A 239 7.66 -5.09 16.44
CA ASN A 239 6.86 -5.68 15.36
C ASN A 239 5.51 -4.97 15.10
N ARG A 240 5.13 -4.01 15.94
CA ARG A 240 3.91 -3.22 15.73
C ARG A 240 4.12 -2.19 14.62
N LEU A 241 3.02 -1.77 14.00
CA LEU A 241 3.09 -0.72 12.97
C LEU A 241 3.45 0.65 13.55
N ALA A 242 4.25 1.43 12.83
CA ALA A 242 4.60 2.79 13.23
C ALA A 242 3.36 3.70 13.40
N THR A 243 2.28 3.43 12.63
CA THR A 243 1.00 4.11 12.79
C THR A 243 0.30 3.80 14.10
N GLU A 244 0.51 2.61 14.68
CA GLU A 244 -0.02 2.25 15.99
C GLU A 244 0.75 2.97 17.10
N ALA A 245 2.10 3.08 16.94
CA ALA A 245 2.91 3.88 17.84
C ALA A 245 2.42 5.34 17.88
N LEU A 246 2.21 5.94 16.70
CA LEU A 246 1.70 7.31 16.59
C LEU A 246 0.33 7.48 17.28
N LYS A 247 -0.59 6.55 17.06
CA LYS A 247 -1.90 6.55 17.71
C LYS A 247 -1.77 6.46 19.24
N THR A 248 -0.90 5.58 19.72
CA THR A 248 -0.62 5.41 21.15
C THR A 248 -0.04 6.70 21.76
N MET A 249 0.92 7.34 21.07
CA MET A 249 1.47 8.62 21.50
C MET A 249 0.41 9.72 21.58
N GLN A 250 -0.43 9.84 20.57
CA GLN A 250 -1.52 10.84 20.55
C GLN A 250 -2.54 10.61 21.65
N GLN A 251 -2.98 9.37 21.85
CA GLN A 251 -3.98 9.02 22.89
C GLN A 251 -3.47 9.28 24.32
N ASN A 252 -2.17 9.03 24.54
CA ASN A 252 -1.56 9.22 25.86
C ASN A 252 -0.88 10.59 26.02
N ARG A 253 -0.91 11.46 25.00
CA ARG A 253 -0.27 12.79 24.98
C ARG A 253 1.22 12.74 25.32
N VAL A 254 1.92 11.77 24.74
CA VAL A 254 3.37 11.59 24.90
C VAL A 254 4.08 11.77 23.54
N ASN A 255 5.35 12.23 23.58
CA ASN A 255 6.13 12.52 22.38
C ASN A 255 7.04 11.35 21.95
N GLY A 256 7.10 10.30 22.74
CA GLY A 256 7.88 9.11 22.46
C GLY A 256 7.38 7.91 23.27
N LEU A 257 7.76 6.72 22.82
CA LEU A 257 7.46 5.47 23.49
C LEU A 257 8.74 4.65 23.58
N PRO A 258 9.12 4.12 24.76
CA PRO A 258 10.11 3.06 24.83
C PRO A 258 9.65 1.85 24.02
N VAL A 259 10.58 1.27 23.26
CA VAL A 259 10.32 0.05 22.51
C VAL A 259 10.92 -1.11 23.28
N CYS A 260 10.09 -2.06 23.67
CA CYS A 260 10.50 -3.22 24.45
C CYS A 260 10.14 -4.52 23.75
N ASP A 261 10.94 -5.57 24.01
CA ASP A 261 10.61 -6.91 23.60
C ASP A 261 9.44 -7.49 24.47
N GLU A 262 9.01 -8.72 24.18
CA GLU A 262 7.94 -9.38 24.93
C GLU A 262 8.32 -9.69 26.40
N ALA A 263 9.61 -9.70 26.71
CA ALA A 263 10.13 -9.84 28.08
C ALA A 263 10.26 -8.49 28.82
N GLY A 264 9.91 -7.38 28.18
CA GLY A 264 10.01 -6.02 28.75
C GLY A 264 11.41 -5.42 28.72
N ARG A 265 12.35 -5.99 27.96
CA ARG A 265 13.71 -5.45 27.79
C ARG A 265 13.71 -4.37 26.73
N LEU A 266 14.44 -3.28 26.98
CA LEU A 266 14.57 -2.14 26.08
C LEU A 266 15.41 -2.48 24.84
#